data_41daa28265eee333c0a795b5ff69973e
#
_entry.id   41daa28265eee333c0a795b5ff69973e
#
_cell.length_a   1.000
_cell.length_b   1.000
_cell.length_c   1.000
_cell.angle_alpha   90.00
_cell.angle_beta   90.00
_cell.angle_gamma   90.00
#
_symmetry.space_group_name_H-M   'P 1'
#
loop_
_entity.id
_entity.type
_entity.pdbx_description
1 polymer ?
#
loop_
_entity_poly.entity_id
_entity_poly.type
_entity_poly.pdbx_seq_one_letter_code
_entity_poly.pdbx_strand_id
1 'polypeptide(L)'
;MHGPVVVVTGASAGVGRAVARAYGERGASVALLARGTKGLAGAAADVRAAGGRALELPTDVADHEQIHLAAERTEAELGPIDMWVNVAFSSVFARAKDVTAEEFRRTTEVTYLGYVYGTKAALDRMLPRDRGAIVQVGSALAYRGIPLQSAYCGAKHAIQGFTESVRAELLHDKSNVHITMVQLPAVNTPQFDWVLSRLPNRPQPVAPIYQPEVAASAILYAGDHPQRREYWVGGSTVATLIGDKFAGGLLDRYLGRTGFGSQQTDEPQPADAPANLWEPADGPDGHDHGAHGRFDDRSTSDSPQLWASRHHGLLGAAAAGLVAVGAAAGGAAALLRRR
;
A
#
# COMPACT_ATOMS: atom_id res chain seq x y z
N MET A 1 -14.33 6.77 25.31
CA MET A 1 -12.97 6.30 24.96
C MET A 1 -12.64 6.93 23.62
N HIS A 2 -11.49 7.58 23.49
CA HIS A 2 -11.03 8.07 22.19
C HIS A 2 -10.58 6.85 21.35
N GLY A 3 -10.89 6.88 20.04
CA GLY A 3 -10.39 5.88 19.10
C GLY A 3 -8.86 5.90 19.00
N PRO A 4 -8.23 4.95 18.28
CA PRO A 4 -6.77 4.88 18.13
C PRO A 4 -6.22 6.12 17.43
N VAL A 5 -4.96 6.47 17.74
CA VAL A 5 -4.21 7.53 17.06
C VAL A 5 -3.44 6.88 15.90
N VAL A 6 -3.72 7.30 14.67
CA VAL A 6 -3.17 6.74 13.45
C VAL A 6 -2.47 7.80 12.64
N VAL A 7 -1.24 7.54 12.23
CA VAL A 7 -0.50 8.37 11.27
C VAL A 7 -0.60 7.73 9.89
N VAL A 8 -0.94 8.50 8.87
CA VAL A 8 -1.00 8.05 7.47
C VAL A 8 -0.15 8.97 6.59
N THR A 9 0.92 8.43 5.99
CA THR A 9 1.72 9.18 5.02
C THR A 9 1.10 9.08 3.62
N GLY A 10 1.21 10.13 2.81
CA GLY A 10 0.56 10.16 1.48
C GLY A 10 -0.97 10.21 1.59
N ALA A 11 -1.48 10.86 2.63
CA ALA A 11 -2.90 10.86 2.98
C ALA A 11 -3.76 11.77 2.11
N SER A 12 -3.19 12.64 1.27
CA SER A 12 -3.95 13.62 0.48
C SER A 12 -4.79 12.99 -0.63
N ALA A 13 -4.40 11.81 -1.15
CA ALA A 13 -5.07 11.19 -2.28
C ALA A 13 -4.95 9.66 -2.29
N GLY A 14 -5.68 9.02 -3.20
CA GLY A 14 -5.56 7.59 -3.51
C GLY A 14 -5.75 6.68 -2.29
N VAL A 15 -4.88 5.66 -2.18
CA VAL A 15 -4.94 4.66 -1.10
C VAL A 15 -4.80 5.30 0.29
N GLY A 16 -3.88 6.27 0.45
CA GLY A 16 -3.68 6.94 1.74
C GLY A 16 -4.93 7.67 2.21
N ARG A 17 -5.64 8.34 1.30
CA ARG A 17 -6.91 9.01 1.61
C ARG A 17 -8.02 8.01 1.97
N ALA A 18 -8.15 6.93 1.21
CA ALA A 18 -9.12 5.86 1.52
C ALA A 18 -8.84 5.21 2.89
N VAL A 19 -7.56 4.99 3.23
CA VAL A 19 -7.13 4.49 4.56
C VAL A 19 -7.51 5.49 5.65
N ALA A 20 -7.20 6.77 5.46
CA ALA A 20 -7.53 7.80 6.45
C ALA A 20 -9.03 7.88 6.73
N ARG A 21 -9.86 7.90 5.67
CA ARG A 21 -11.32 7.87 5.78
C ARG A 21 -11.82 6.63 6.53
N ALA A 22 -11.32 5.46 6.17
CA ALA A 22 -11.73 4.19 6.80
C ALA A 22 -11.35 4.10 8.29
N TYR A 23 -10.24 4.73 8.72
CA TYR A 23 -9.94 4.91 10.14
C TYR A 23 -10.89 5.94 10.79
N GLY A 24 -11.27 7.00 10.07
CA GLY A 24 -12.29 7.95 10.51
C GLY A 24 -13.61 7.26 10.84
N GLU A 25 -14.08 6.34 9.99
CA GLU A 25 -15.28 5.52 10.18
C GLU A 25 -15.23 4.67 11.47
N ARG A 26 -14.03 4.38 11.97
CA ARG A 26 -13.79 3.69 13.27
C ARG A 26 -13.64 4.65 14.44
N GLY A 27 -13.87 5.95 14.24
CA GLY A 27 -13.72 6.98 15.27
C GLY A 27 -12.28 7.28 15.66
N ALA A 28 -11.31 6.95 14.81
CA ALA A 28 -9.89 7.21 15.07
C ALA A 28 -9.55 8.71 15.01
N SER A 29 -8.44 9.06 15.67
CA SER A 29 -7.75 10.34 15.48
C SER A 29 -6.65 10.14 14.46
N VAL A 30 -6.74 10.78 13.27
CA VAL A 30 -5.85 10.53 12.15
C VAL A 30 -4.97 11.74 11.87
N ALA A 31 -3.66 11.57 11.96
CA ALA A 31 -2.68 12.53 11.46
C ALA A 31 -2.42 12.26 9.98
N LEU A 32 -2.66 13.25 9.15
CA LEU A 32 -2.63 13.21 7.70
C LEU A 32 -1.35 13.88 7.21
N LEU A 33 -0.39 13.10 6.69
CA LEU A 33 0.89 13.60 6.22
C LEU A 33 0.95 13.54 4.69
N ALA A 34 1.10 14.69 4.05
CA ALA A 34 1.37 14.83 2.61
C ALA A 34 1.87 16.26 2.32
N ARG A 35 2.38 16.51 1.11
CA ARG A 35 2.86 17.83 0.70
C ARG A 35 1.72 18.77 0.33
N GLY A 36 0.70 18.25 -0.34
CA GLY A 36 -0.38 19.02 -0.94
C GLY A 36 -1.43 19.48 0.05
N THR A 37 -1.56 20.79 0.25
CA THR A 37 -2.47 21.38 1.24
C THR A 37 -3.94 21.25 0.87
N LYS A 38 -4.29 21.30 -0.43
CA LYS A 38 -5.68 21.13 -0.89
C LYS A 38 -6.14 19.69 -0.69
N GLY A 39 -5.28 18.71 -1.05
CA GLY A 39 -5.58 17.30 -0.82
C GLY A 39 -5.65 16.95 0.67
N LEU A 40 -4.78 17.53 1.52
CA LEU A 40 -4.87 17.36 2.97
C LEU A 40 -6.17 17.90 3.55
N ALA A 41 -6.60 19.10 3.15
CA ALA A 41 -7.87 19.68 3.59
C ALA A 41 -9.06 18.79 3.19
N GLY A 42 -9.06 18.27 1.95
CA GLY A 42 -10.07 17.32 1.48
C GLY A 42 -10.07 16.02 2.28
N ALA A 43 -8.90 15.43 2.52
CA ALA A 43 -8.76 14.23 3.33
C ALA A 43 -9.23 14.43 4.77
N ALA A 44 -8.93 15.60 5.36
CA ALA A 44 -9.39 15.95 6.70
C ALA A 44 -10.92 16.10 6.76
N ALA A 45 -11.53 16.68 5.72
CA ALA A 45 -12.98 16.76 5.61
C ALA A 45 -13.61 15.37 5.55
N ASP A 46 -13.04 14.44 4.76
CA ASP A 46 -13.50 13.05 4.67
C ASP A 46 -13.44 12.32 6.02
N VAL A 47 -12.30 12.43 6.73
CA VAL A 47 -12.14 11.80 8.06
C VAL A 47 -13.15 12.36 9.06
N ARG A 48 -13.37 13.68 9.08
CA ARG A 48 -14.35 14.32 9.98
C ARG A 48 -15.79 13.94 9.63
N ALA A 49 -16.13 13.90 8.34
CA ALA A 49 -17.44 13.46 7.87
C ALA A 49 -17.72 11.98 8.23
N ALA A 50 -16.68 11.16 8.26
CA ALA A 50 -16.75 9.76 8.69
C ALA A 50 -16.84 9.58 10.23
N GLY A 51 -16.76 10.65 11.03
CA GLY A 51 -16.86 10.60 12.48
C GLY A 51 -15.53 10.56 13.24
N GLY A 52 -14.39 10.63 12.54
CA GLY A 52 -13.06 10.69 13.14
C GLY A 52 -12.58 12.12 13.43
N ARG A 53 -11.39 12.21 14.03
CA ARG A 53 -10.65 13.47 14.19
C ARG A 53 -9.51 13.51 13.17
N ALA A 54 -9.22 14.67 12.60
CA ALA A 54 -8.15 14.83 11.62
C ALA A 54 -7.20 15.95 12.01
N LEU A 55 -5.89 15.68 11.92
CA LEU A 55 -4.80 16.63 12.04
C LEU A 55 -4.04 16.71 10.71
N GLU A 56 -4.03 17.87 10.09
CA GLU A 56 -3.36 18.12 8.81
C GLU A 56 -1.90 18.52 9.05
N LEU A 57 -0.97 17.76 8.51
CA LEU A 57 0.46 17.98 8.66
C LEU A 57 1.15 18.02 7.29
N PRO A 58 1.28 19.21 6.69
CA PRO A 58 2.08 19.39 5.47
C PRO A 58 3.50 18.86 5.69
N THR A 59 3.87 17.78 4.98
CA THR A 59 5.10 17.02 5.22
C THR A 59 5.61 16.43 3.92
N ASP A 60 6.88 16.67 3.59
CA ASP A 60 7.60 15.88 2.61
C ASP A 60 8.24 14.68 3.32
N VAL A 61 7.82 13.47 2.96
CA VAL A 61 8.35 12.24 3.59
C VAL A 61 9.83 11.98 3.28
N ALA A 62 10.38 12.64 2.26
CA ALA A 62 11.82 12.58 1.97
C ALA A 62 12.66 13.42 2.93
N ASP A 63 12.03 14.25 3.74
CA ASP A 63 12.68 15.07 4.76
C ASP A 63 12.49 14.41 6.14
N HIS A 64 13.59 13.91 6.69
CA HIS A 64 13.61 13.24 7.98
C HIS A 64 13.13 14.14 9.14
N GLU A 65 13.53 15.41 9.13
CA GLU A 65 13.17 16.38 10.17
C GLU A 65 11.66 16.66 10.17
N GLN A 66 11.06 16.83 8.99
CA GLN A 66 9.62 17.04 8.87
C GLN A 66 8.83 15.83 9.38
N ILE A 67 9.28 14.61 9.11
CA ILE A 67 8.65 13.38 9.65
C ILE A 67 8.75 13.34 11.18
N HIS A 68 9.91 13.67 11.74
CA HIS A 68 10.10 13.70 13.20
C HIS A 68 9.17 14.73 13.86
N LEU A 69 9.11 15.94 13.33
CA LEU A 69 8.23 17.01 13.81
C LEU A 69 6.75 16.64 13.65
N ALA A 70 6.36 15.97 12.55
CA ALA A 70 5.00 15.51 12.35
C ALA A 70 4.60 14.46 13.41
N ALA A 71 5.50 13.55 13.76
CA ALA A 71 5.26 12.57 14.83
C ALA A 71 5.13 13.24 16.20
N GLU A 72 5.99 14.22 16.50
CA GLU A 72 5.93 15.01 17.75
C GLU A 72 4.60 15.76 17.87
N ARG A 73 4.20 16.47 16.84
CA ARG A 73 2.92 17.18 16.80
C ARG A 73 1.72 16.23 16.93
N THR A 74 1.80 15.06 16.29
CA THR A 74 0.75 14.06 16.39
C THR A 74 0.54 13.64 17.84
N GLU A 75 1.60 13.31 18.59
CA GLU A 75 1.46 12.92 20.00
C GLU A 75 1.03 14.08 20.89
N ALA A 76 1.48 15.30 20.63
CA ALA A 76 1.09 16.47 21.38
C ALA A 76 -0.41 16.83 21.20
N GLU A 77 -0.96 16.67 19.99
CA GLU A 77 -2.32 17.13 19.66
C GLU A 77 -3.37 15.99 19.71
N LEU A 78 -2.98 14.76 19.39
CA LEU A 78 -3.90 13.62 19.32
C LEU A 78 -3.68 12.56 20.41
N GLY A 79 -2.49 12.49 20.97
CA GLY A 79 -2.07 11.49 21.96
C GLY A 79 -1.13 10.43 21.38
N PRO A 80 -0.77 9.42 22.17
CA PRO A 80 0.21 8.40 21.78
C PRO A 80 -0.15 7.68 20.48
N ILE A 81 0.81 7.58 19.56
CA ILE A 81 0.60 6.95 18.24
C ILE A 81 0.44 5.43 18.42
N ASP A 82 -0.74 4.90 18.11
CA ASP A 82 -1.03 3.47 18.16
C ASP A 82 -0.63 2.77 16.84
N MET A 83 -0.73 3.49 15.71
CA MET A 83 -0.47 2.94 14.39
C MET A 83 0.21 3.94 13.46
N TRP A 84 1.17 3.45 12.67
CA TRP A 84 1.83 4.20 11.62
C TRP A 84 1.68 3.48 10.29
N VAL A 85 1.07 4.15 9.29
CA VAL A 85 0.84 3.59 7.95
C VAL A 85 1.68 4.34 6.93
N ASN A 86 2.72 3.71 6.41
CA ASN A 86 3.54 4.24 5.33
C ASN A 86 2.89 3.90 3.99
N VAL A 87 2.36 4.93 3.31
CA VAL A 87 1.69 4.81 1.99
C VAL A 87 2.34 5.70 0.93
N ALA A 88 2.95 6.82 1.35
CA ALA A 88 3.51 7.82 0.44
C ALA A 88 4.50 7.20 -0.55
N PHE A 89 4.40 7.56 -1.82
CA PHE A 89 5.34 7.15 -2.85
C PHE A 89 5.40 8.16 -4.00
N SER A 90 6.43 8.04 -4.81
CA SER A 90 6.54 8.66 -6.12
C SER A 90 7.04 7.65 -7.15
N SER A 91 6.82 7.95 -8.44
CA SER A 91 7.24 7.11 -9.54
C SER A 91 7.58 7.96 -10.76
N VAL A 92 8.34 7.37 -11.68
CA VAL A 92 8.60 7.91 -13.02
C VAL A 92 8.29 6.82 -14.03
N PHE A 93 7.46 7.11 -15.01
CA PHE A 93 7.14 6.22 -16.13
C PHE A 93 8.04 6.56 -17.33
N ALA A 94 9.16 5.87 -17.43
CA ALA A 94 10.14 6.02 -18.51
C ALA A 94 10.99 4.76 -18.66
N ARG A 95 11.67 4.60 -19.79
CA ARG A 95 12.73 3.59 -19.90
C ARG A 95 13.84 3.91 -18.91
N ALA A 96 14.48 2.90 -18.31
CA ALA A 96 15.53 3.09 -17.33
C ALA A 96 16.66 4.03 -17.79
N LYS A 97 17.02 3.97 -19.09
CA LYS A 97 18.03 4.85 -19.70
C LYS A 97 17.61 6.33 -19.81
N ASP A 98 16.31 6.60 -19.73
CA ASP A 98 15.71 7.93 -19.91
C ASP A 98 15.27 8.55 -18.57
N VAL A 99 15.46 7.85 -17.43
CA VAL A 99 15.28 8.38 -16.08
C VAL A 99 16.57 9.05 -15.65
N THR A 100 16.52 10.33 -15.27
CA THR A 100 17.72 11.05 -14.81
C THR A 100 18.16 10.58 -13.42
N ALA A 101 19.41 10.85 -13.07
CA ALA A 101 19.94 10.49 -11.74
C ALA A 101 19.17 11.20 -10.61
N GLU A 102 18.74 12.45 -10.82
CA GLU A 102 17.96 13.24 -9.87
C GLU A 102 16.57 12.65 -9.67
N GLU A 103 15.88 12.26 -10.74
CA GLU A 103 14.56 11.62 -10.69
C GLU A 103 14.65 10.27 -9.99
N PHE A 104 15.68 9.50 -10.29
CA PHE A 104 15.91 8.21 -9.63
C PHE A 104 16.13 8.40 -8.13
N ARG A 105 16.98 9.39 -7.76
CA ARG A 105 17.24 9.76 -6.38
C ARG A 105 15.95 10.21 -5.68
N ARG A 106 15.20 11.15 -6.26
CA ARG A 106 13.95 11.66 -5.67
C ARG A 106 12.91 10.54 -5.47
N THR A 107 12.76 9.65 -6.46
CA THR A 107 11.88 8.49 -6.32
C THR A 107 12.31 7.58 -5.17
N THR A 108 13.61 7.37 -4.98
CA THR A 108 14.17 6.58 -3.88
C THR A 108 13.97 7.28 -2.52
N GLU A 109 14.23 8.57 -2.44
CA GLU A 109 14.04 9.37 -1.23
C GLU A 109 12.59 9.33 -0.75
N VAL A 110 11.64 9.59 -1.63
CA VAL A 110 10.21 9.58 -1.28
C VAL A 110 9.71 8.17 -0.99
N THR A 111 9.97 7.21 -1.91
CA THR A 111 9.32 5.89 -1.87
C THR A 111 10.00 4.92 -0.92
N TYR A 112 11.34 5.00 -0.75
CA TYR A 112 12.07 4.12 0.16
C TYR A 112 12.49 4.83 1.46
N LEU A 113 13.27 5.92 1.37
CA LEU A 113 13.75 6.59 2.58
C LEU A 113 12.60 7.18 3.41
N GLY A 114 11.53 7.65 2.78
CA GLY A 114 10.32 8.07 3.49
C GLY A 114 9.71 6.98 4.37
N TYR A 115 9.73 5.73 3.92
CA TYR A 115 9.32 4.58 4.75
C TYR A 115 10.30 4.30 5.89
N VAL A 116 11.59 4.43 5.63
CA VAL A 116 12.63 4.30 6.68
C VAL A 116 12.43 5.36 7.75
N TYR A 117 12.26 6.62 7.37
CA TYR A 117 12.07 7.75 8.30
C TYR A 117 10.78 7.61 9.09
N GLY A 118 9.67 7.28 8.43
CA GLY A 118 8.40 7.04 9.11
C GLY A 118 8.46 5.86 10.08
N THR A 119 9.13 4.77 9.70
CA THR A 119 9.34 3.62 10.59
C THR A 119 10.18 3.99 11.80
N LYS A 120 11.29 4.72 11.63
CA LYS A 120 12.12 5.19 12.74
C LYS A 120 11.34 6.10 13.69
N ALA A 121 10.61 7.09 13.16
CA ALA A 121 9.79 7.98 13.96
C ALA A 121 8.70 7.23 14.76
N ALA A 122 8.11 6.18 14.17
CA ALA A 122 7.17 5.32 14.86
C ALA A 122 7.84 4.49 15.97
N LEU A 123 8.98 3.85 15.67
CA LEU A 123 9.73 3.04 16.65
C LEU A 123 10.19 3.87 17.85
N ASP A 124 10.71 5.08 17.63
CA ASP A 124 11.16 5.99 18.70
C ASP A 124 10.04 6.27 19.73
N ARG A 125 8.77 6.23 19.31
CA ARG A 125 7.59 6.49 20.14
C ARG A 125 6.92 5.22 20.66
N MET A 126 6.95 4.15 19.90
CA MET A 126 6.28 2.89 20.25
C MET A 126 7.13 2.00 21.16
N LEU A 127 8.44 1.90 20.92
CA LEU A 127 9.34 1.03 21.72
C LEU A 127 9.37 1.38 23.22
N PRO A 128 9.43 2.67 23.65
CA PRO A 128 9.40 2.99 25.07
C PRO A 128 8.13 2.53 25.80
N ARG A 129 7.03 2.35 25.05
CA ARG A 129 5.73 1.87 25.58
C ARG A 129 5.53 0.38 25.29
N ASP A 130 6.43 -0.23 24.54
CA ASP A 130 6.35 -1.59 24.01
C ASP A 130 4.97 -1.91 23.40
N ARG A 131 4.43 -0.96 22.64
CA ARG A 131 3.10 -1.05 22.04
C ARG A 131 3.01 -0.22 20.78
N GLY A 132 2.47 -0.82 19.70
CA GLY A 132 2.15 -0.15 18.47
C GLY A 132 2.23 -1.07 17.26
N ALA A 133 1.73 -0.60 16.11
CA ALA A 133 1.80 -1.32 14.85
C ALA A 133 2.25 -0.41 13.72
N ILE A 134 3.12 -0.92 12.87
CA ILE A 134 3.60 -0.25 11.66
C ILE A 134 3.14 -1.07 10.46
N VAL A 135 2.44 -0.42 9.52
CA VAL A 135 1.99 -1.04 8.28
C VAL A 135 2.73 -0.43 7.10
N GLN A 136 3.50 -1.25 6.40
CA GLN A 136 4.19 -0.87 5.18
C GLN A 136 3.34 -1.21 3.96
N VAL A 137 2.97 -0.21 3.17
CA VAL A 137 2.21 -0.43 1.94
C VAL A 137 3.17 -0.77 0.80
N GLY A 138 3.26 -2.06 0.54
CA GLY A 138 4.05 -2.64 -0.54
C GLY A 138 3.31 -2.70 -1.87
N SER A 139 3.80 -3.55 -2.75
CA SER A 139 3.26 -3.77 -4.09
C SER A 139 3.68 -5.17 -4.57
N ALA A 140 2.94 -5.75 -5.50
CA ALA A 140 3.43 -6.89 -6.27
C ALA A 140 4.80 -6.60 -6.91
N LEU A 141 5.08 -5.32 -7.20
CA LEU A 141 6.34 -4.83 -7.74
C LEU A 141 7.48 -4.75 -6.72
N ALA A 142 7.25 -5.14 -5.46
CA ALA A 142 8.30 -5.39 -4.47
C ALA A 142 8.97 -6.77 -4.64
N TYR A 143 8.40 -7.63 -5.47
CA TYR A 143 8.90 -8.98 -5.80
C TYR A 143 9.24 -9.10 -7.27
N ARG A 144 8.41 -8.51 -8.13
CA ARG A 144 8.55 -8.59 -9.57
C ARG A 144 8.59 -7.21 -10.21
N GLY A 145 9.75 -6.83 -10.76
CA GLY A 145 9.89 -5.59 -11.52
C GLY A 145 9.09 -5.63 -12.82
N ILE A 146 8.55 -4.47 -13.22
CA ILE A 146 7.89 -4.25 -14.50
C ILE A 146 8.70 -3.22 -15.31
N PRO A 147 8.76 -3.29 -16.66
CA PRO A 147 9.44 -2.27 -17.45
C PRO A 147 8.81 -0.88 -17.21
N LEU A 148 9.55 0.17 -17.52
CA LEU A 148 9.14 1.57 -17.44
C LEU A 148 9.02 2.15 -16.02
N GLN A 149 9.19 1.37 -14.94
CA GLN A 149 9.10 1.81 -13.56
C GLN A 149 10.31 1.36 -12.70
N SER A 150 11.51 1.39 -13.27
CA SER A 150 12.71 0.84 -12.61
C SER A 150 13.03 1.47 -11.26
N ALA A 151 12.89 2.79 -11.11
CA ALA A 151 13.15 3.48 -9.85
C ALA A 151 12.13 3.07 -8.76
N TYR A 152 10.84 3.01 -9.11
CA TYR A 152 9.78 2.58 -8.21
C TYR A 152 9.95 1.11 -7.79
N CYS A 153 10.20 0.21 -8.75
CA CYS A 153 10.42 -1.22 -8.47
C CYS A 153 11.61 -1.41 -7.52
N GLY A 154 12.73 -0.72 -7.77
CA GLY A 154 13.90 -0.77 -6.90
C GLY A 154 13.57 -0.31 -5.48
N ALA A 155 12.85 0.82 -5.33
CA ALA A 155 12.43 1.35 -4.04
C ALA A 155 11.48 0.37 -3.29
N LYS A 156 10.52 -0.25 -3.99
CA LYS A 156 9.60 -1.22 -3.38
C LYS A 156 10.29 -2.51 -2.94
N HIS A 157 11.30 -3.00 -3.67
CA HIS A 157 12.15 -4.11 -3.23
C HIS A 157 12.96 -3.74 -1.99
N ALA A 158 13.51 -2.51 -1.94
CA ALA A 158 14.27 -2.02 -0.79
C ALA A 158 13.41 -1.95 0.49
N ILE A 159 12.14 -1.51 0.39
CA ILE A 159 11.20 -1.50 1.52
C ILE A 159 11.03 -2.92 2.09
N GLN A 160 10.93 -3.94 1.23
CA GLN A 160 10.77 -5.32 1.68
C GLN A 160 11.98 -5.78 2.50
N GLY A 161 13.19 -5.65 1.95
CA GLY A 161 14.41 -6.04 2.66
C GLY A 161 14.59 -5.29 3.98
N PHE A 162 14.32 -3.98 4.00
CA PHE A 162 14.32 -3.17 5.20
C PHE A 162 13.31 -3.69 6.25
N THR A 163 12.07 -3.95 5.82
CA THR A 163 11.01 -4.43 6.73
C THR A 163 11.33 -5.80 7.31
N GLU A 164 11.93 -6.70 6.53
CA GLU A 164 12.36 -8.02 7.00
C GLU A 164 13.42 -7.92 8.10
N SER A 165 14.41 -7.02 7.92
CA SER A 165 15.45 -6.76 8.92
C SER A 165 14.85 -6.21 10.22
N VAL A 166 14.10 -5.12 10.15
CA VAL A 166 13.45 -4.50 11.33
C VAL A 166 12.56 -5.51 12.06
N ARG A 167 11.80 -6.30 11.32
CA ARG A 167 10.96 -7.34 11.92
C ARG A 167 11.78 -8.37 12.70
N ALA A 168 12.92 -8.80 12.19
CA ALA A 168 13.81 -9.75 12.87
C ALA A 168 14.39 -9.15 14.16
N GLU A 169 14.74 -7.86 14.16
CA GLU A 169 15.18 -7.13 15.35
C GLU A 169 14.08 -7.09 16.43
N LEU A 170 12.87 -6.68 16.07
CA LEU A 170 11.74 -6.65 17.00
C LEU A 170 11.41 -8.02 17.59
N LEU A 171 11.53 -9.10 16.80
CA LEU A 171 11.35 -10.47 17.28
C LEU A 171 12.48 -10.91 18.22
N HIS A 172 13.73 -10.50 17.95
CA HIS A 172 14.88 -10.77 18.84
C HIS A 172 14.67 -10.12 20.21
N ASP A 173 14.22 -8.86 20.21
CA ASP A 173 13.96 -8.08 21.41
C ASP A 173 12.69 -8.50 22.14
N LYS A 174 11.90 -9.42 21.56
CA LYS A 174 10.58 -9.85 22.05
C LYS A 174 9.61 -8.68 22.26
N SER A 175 9.74 -7.66 21.43
CA SER A 175 8.90 -6.47 21.50
C SER A 175 7.44 -6.77 21.11
N ASN A 176 6.50 -6.09 21.76
CA ASN A 176 5.10 -6.05 21.38
C ASN A 176 4.79 -5.00 20.30
N VAL A 177 5.81 -4.27 19.84
CA VAL A 177 5.69 -3.45 18.63
C VAL A 177 5.80 -4.36 17.40
N HIS A 178 4.87 -4.22 16.47
CA HIS A 178 4.81 -5.06 15.29
C HIS A 178 4.97 -4.26 14.00
N ILE A 179 5.64 -4.87 13.02
CA ILE A 179 5.72 -4.36 11.66
C ILE A 179 5.21 -5.41 10.68
N THR A 180 4.31 -5.00 9.79
CA THR A 180 3.70 -5.88 8.77
C THR A 180 3.67 -5.18 7.42
N MET A 181 3.48 -5.93 6.36
CA MET A 181 3.45 -5.44 5.00
C MET A 181 2.14 -5.80 4.29
N VAL A 182 1.65 -4.90 3.44
CA VAL A 182 0.48 -5.16 2.59
C VAL A 182 0.90 -4.99 1.13
N GLN A 183 0.98 -6.10 0.40
CA GLN A 183 1.36 -6.10 -1.03
C GLN A 183 0.12 -5.84 -1.88
N LEU A 184 0.09 -4.68 -2.54
CA LEU A 184 -1.05 -4.24 -3.32
C LEU A 184 -0.96 -4.65 -4.79
N PRO A 185 -2.10 -4.91 -5.44
CA PRO A 185 -2.24 -5.00 -6.90
C PRO A 185 -2.22 -3.60 -7.54
N ALA A 186 -2.61 -3.52 -8.81
CA ALA A 186 -2.95 -2.25 -9.44
C ALA A 186 -4.21 -1.66 -8.81
N VAL A 187 -4.15 -0.38 -8.40
CA VAL A 187 -5.23 0.33 -7.72
C VAL A 187 -5.61 1.57 -8.51
N ASN A 188 -6.91 1.83 -8.63
CA ASN A 188 -7.48 3.01 -9.26
C ASN A 188 -7.25 4.25 -8.41
N THR A 189 -6.17 4.97 -8.65
CA THR A 189 -5.78 6.16 -7.89
C THR A 189 -5.43 7.32 -8.81
N PRO A 190 -5.50 8.58 -8.35
CA PRO A 190 -5.17 9.75 -9.16
C PRO A 190 -3.71 9.82 -9.64
N GLN A 191 -2.81 8.97 -9.16
CA GLN A 191 -1.40 9.00 -9.54
C GLN A 191 -1.16 8.98 -11.06
N PHE A 192 -2.03 8.31 -11.82
CA PHE A 192 -1.91 8.19 -13.28
C PHE A 192 -2.21 9.49 -14.03
N ASP A 193 -2.75 10.50 -13.35
CA ASP A 193 -3.03 11.81 -13.90
C ASP A 193 -1.86 12.80 -13.69
N TRP A 194 -0.97 12.52 -12.71
CA TRP A 194 0.13 13.42 -12.32
C TRP A 194 1.50 12.77 -12.20
N VAL A 195 1.65 11.51 -12.58
CA VAL A 195 2.96 10.86 -12.54
C VAL A 195 3.85 11.43 -13.65
N LEU A 196 5.12 11.71 -13.34
CA LEU A 196 6.08 12.09 -14.38
C LEU A 196 6.22 10.95 -15.40
N SER A 197 5.83 11.22 -16.64
CA SER A 197 5.77 10.22 -17.71
C SER A 197 6.47 10.69 -18.97
N ARG A 198 7.31 9.83 -19.55
CA ARG A 198 7.90 9.95 -20.90
C ARG A 198 7.32 8.94 -21.86
N LEU A 199 6.15 8.41 -21.55
CA LEU A 199 5.45 7.49 -22.43
C LEU A 199 4.74 8.27 -23.54
N PRO A 200 4.57 7.68 -24.73
CA PRO A 200 3.81 8.33 -25.81
C PRO A 200 2.33 8.52 -25.45
N ASN A 201 1.77 7.61 -24.66
CA ASN A 201 0.37 7.65 -24.25
C ASN A 201 0.26 7.81 -22.73
N ARG A 202 -0.93 8.21 -22.26
CA ARG A 202 -1.24 8.37 -20.83
C ARG A 202 -1.03 7.08 -20.07
N PRO A 203 -0.36 7.13 -18.91
CA PRO A 203 -0.19 5.97 -18.05
C PRO A 203 -1.52 5.40 -17.54
N GLN A 204 -1.55 4.08 -17.33
CA GLN A 204 -2.67 3.39 -16.71
C GLN A 204 -2.20 2.25 -15.78
N PRO A 205 -3.03 1.86 -14.80
CA PRO A 205 -2.79 0.67 -14.01
C PRO A 205 -2.93 -0.60 -14.86
N VAL A 206 -2.07 -1.60 -14.59
CA VAL A 206 -2.17 -2.90 -15.28
C VAL A 206 -3.31 -3.72 -14.68
N ALA A 207 -4.27 -4.10 -15.51
CA ALA A 207 -5.43 -4.89 -15.06
C ALA A 207 -5.03 -6.27 -14.46
N PRO A 208 -5.80 -6.81 -13.51
CA PRO A 208 -7.04 -6.30 -12.95
C PRO A 208 -6.82 -5.13 -11.99
N ILE A 209 -7.70 -4.14 -12.07
CA ILE A 209 -7.63 -2.90 -11.29
C ILE A 209 -8.61 -3.00 -10.11
N TYR A 210 -8.16 -2.59 -8.93
CA TYR A 210 -8.99 -2.59 -7.72
C TYR A 210 -9.29 -1.17 -7.25
N GLN A 211 -10.44 -0.97 -6.61
CA GLN A 211 -10.77 0.30 -5.97
C GLN A 211 -9.89 0.54 -4.74
N PRO A 212 -9.60 1.82 -4.37
CA PRO A 212 -8.81 2.17 -3.20
C PRO A 212 -9.32 1.58 -1.89
N GLU A 213 -10.62 1.37 -1.77
CA GLU A 213 -11.29 0.80 -0.60
C GLU A 213 -10.88 -0.66 -0.34
N VAL A 214 -10.59 -1.43 -1.40
CA VAL A 214 -10.06 -2.80 -1.26
C VAL A 214 -8.69 -2.76 -0.59
N ALA A 215 -7.83 -1.85 -1.03
CA ALA A 215 -6.52 -1.64 -0.44
C ALA A 215 -6.63 -1.13 1.02
N ALA A 216 -7.48 -0.12 1.27
CA ALA A 216 -7.72 0.43 2.60
C ALA A 216 -8.22 -0.66 3.56
N SER A 217 -9.20 -1.45 3.15
CA SER A 217 -9.72 -2.57 3.93
C SER A 217 -8.63 -3.58 4.32
N ALA A 218 -7.70 -3.88 3.40
CA ALA A 218 -6.57 -4.79 3.68
C ALA A 218 -5.57 -4.18 4.67
N ILE A 219 -5.29 -2.89 4.54
CA ILE A 219 -4.37 -2.14 5.41
C ILE A 219 -4.93 -2.06 6.83
N LEU A 220 -6.21 -1.74 6.99
CA LEU A 220 -6.87 -1.74 8.29
C LEU A 220 -6.82 -3.12 8.96
N TYR A 221 -7.13 -4.17 8.19
CA TYR A 221 -7.06 -5.55 8.69
C TYR A 221 -5.63 -5.94 9.10
N ALA A 222 -4.62 -5.53 8.35
CA ALA A 222 -3.22 -5.76 8.69
C ALA A 222 -2.81 -5.03 9.97
N GLY A 223 -3.33 -3.82 10.17
CA GLY A 223 -3.15 -3.06 11.40
C GLY A 223 -3.77 -3.72 12.63
N ASP A 224 -4.95 -4.32 12.47
CA ASP A 224 -5.62 -5.07 13.53
C ASP A 224 -4.93 -6.43 13.83
N HIS A 225 -4.18 -6.98 12.86
CA HIS A 225 -3.52 -8.29 12.94
C HIS A 225 -2.03 -8.19 12.53
N PRO A 226 -1.23 -7.34 13.19
CA PRO A 226 0.12 -7.00 12.72
C PRO A 226 1.16 -8.10 12.97
N GLN A 227 0.82 -9.20 13.64
CA GLN A 227 1.71 -10.33 13.90
C GLN A 227 2.08 -11.09 12.62
N ARG A 228 1.17 -11.09 11.62
CA ARG A 228 1.45 -11.71 10.32
C ARG A 228 2.49 -10.90 9.56
N ARG A 229 3.46 -11.60 8.95
CA ARG A 229 4.56 -10.98 8.21
C ARG A 229 4.07 -10.06 7.09
N GLU A 230 3.12 -10.54 6.28
CA GLU A 230 2.58 -9.79 5.15
C GLU A 230 1.21 -10.28 4.71
N TYR A 231 0.51 -9.40 4.00
CA TYR A 231 -0.79 -9.64 3.39
C TYR A 231 -0.71 -9.39 1.88
N TRP A 232 -1.17 -10.32 1.08
CA TRP A 232 -1.25 -10.19 -0.37
C TRP A 232 -2.68 -9.85 -0.76
N VAL A 233 -2.85 -8.80 -1.53
CA VAL A 233 -4.17 -8.27 -1.94
C VAL A 233 -4.37 -8.53 -3.42
N GLY A 234 -5.47 -9.18 -3.77
CA GLY A 234 -5.83 -9.50 -5.16
C GLY A 234 -5.16 -10.75 -5.71
N GLY A 235 -5.90 -11.49 -6.53
CA GLY A 235 -5.41 -12.71 -7.16
C GLY A 235 -4.21 -12.49 -8.09
N SER A 236 -4.14 -11.33 -8.73
CA SER A 236 -3.00 -10.94 -9.58
C SER A 236 -1.71 -10.81 -8.79
N THR A 237 -1.77 -10.22 -7.59
CA THR A 237 -0.61 -10.14 -6.68
C THR A 237 -0.11 -11.53 -6.31
N VAL A 238 -1.01 -12.41 -5.87
CA VAL A 238 -0.67 -13.81 -5.53
C VAL A 238 -0.03 -14.51 -6.72
N ALA A 239 -0.64 -14.41 -7.90
CA ALA A 239 -0.11 -15.03 -9.12
C ALA A 239 1.28 -14.49 -9.49
N THR A 240 1.50 -13.17 -9.37
CA THR A 240 2.78 -12.53 -9.65
C THR A 240 3.87 -13.01 -8.69
N LEU A 241 3.61 -13.03 -7.40
CA LEU A 241 4.59 -13.41 -6.39
C LEU A 241 4.98 -14.89 -6.50
N ILE A 242 3.99 -15.77 -6.71
CA ILE A 242 4.22 -17.20 -6.91
C ILE A 242 4.92 -17.43 -8.26
N GLY A 243 4.44 -16.79 -9.31
CA GLY A 243 5.01 -16.92 -10.66
C GLY A 243 6.47 -16.47 -10.73
N ASP A 244 6.82 -15.38 -10.06
CA ASP A 244 8.19 -14.89 -10.01
C ASP A 244 9.13 -15.91 -9.35
N LYS A 245 8.68 -16.52 -8.25
CA LYS A 245 9.47 -17.50 -7.51
C LYS A 245 9.81 -18.76 -8.32
N PHE A 246 8.92 -19.20 -9.22
CA PHE A 246 9.09 -20.45 -9.96
C PHE A 246 9.41 -20.27 -11.45
N ALA A 247 9.08 -19.13 -12.03
CA ALA A 247 9.14 -18.91 -13.48
C ALA A 247 9.64 -17.51 -13.87
N GLY A 248 10.55 -16.89 -13.08
CA GLY A 248 11.03 -15.53 -13.28
C GLY A 248 11.49 -15.23 -14.70
N GLY A 249 12.28 -16.13 -15.31
CA GLY A 249 12.76 -15.96 -16.69
C GLY A 249 11.66 -16.03 -17.78
N LEU A 250 10.54 -16.71 -17.52
CA LEU A 250 9.37 -16.67 -18.40
C LEU A 250 8.62 -15.34 -18.24
N LEU A 251 8.50 -14.85 -17.01
CA LEU A 251 7.91 -13.55 -16.74
C LEU A 251 8.72 -12.41 -17.35
N ASP A 252 10.07 -12.49 -17.41
CA ASP A 252 10.89 -11.53 -18.13
C ASP A 252 10.48 -11.41 -19.60
N ARG A 253 10.35 -12.55 -20.29
CA ARG A 253 9.94 -12.60 -21.70
C ARG A 253 8.51 -12.11 -21.91
N TYR A 254 7.61 -12.48 -21.01
CA TYR A 254 6.22 -12.04 -21.02
C TYR A 254 6.12 -10.53 -20.85
N LEU A 255 6.74 -9.97 -19.80
CA LEU A 255 6.73 -8.53 -19.52
C LEU A 255 7.50 -7.73 -20.58
N GLY A 256 8.57 -8.28 -21.15
CA GLY A 256 9.26 -7.67 -22.28
C GLY A 256 8.39 -7.47 -23.50
N ARG A 257 7.39 -8.34 -23.70
CA ARG A 257 6.43 -8.26 -24.83
C ARG A 257 5.19 -7.43 -24.52
N THR A 258 4.65 -7.55 -23.31
CA THR A 258 3.34 -6.99 -22.94
C THR A 258 3.43 -5.77 -22.03
N GLY A 259 4.49 -5.66 -21.22
CA GLY A 259 4.60 -4.69 -20.15
C GLY A 259 4.71 -3.23 -20.61
N PHE A 260 5.08 -2.97 -21.85
CA PHE A 260 5.08 -1.62 -22.41
C PHE A 260 3.67 -1.14 -22.76
N GLY A 261 2.91 -1.95 -23.47
CA GLY A 261 1.56 -1.60 -23.91
C GLY A 261 0.56 -1.62 -22.77
N SER A 262 0.65 -2.58 -21.83
CA SER A 262 -0.30 -2.72 -20.73
C SER A 262 -0.31 -1.55 -19.74
N GLN A 263 0.75 -0.74 -19.70
CA GLN A 263 0.88 0.43 -18.83
C GLN A 263 0.44 1.73 -19.47
N GLN A 264 -0.11 1.70 -20.68
CA GLN A 264 -0.49 2.88 -21.44
C GLN A 264 -1.93 2.73 -21.95
N THR A 265 -2.66 3.83 -21.97
CA THR A 265 -3.94 3.93 -22.67
C THR A 265 -3.71 4.15 -24.18
N ASP A 266 -4.80 4.25 -24.95
CA ASP A 266 -4.74 4.66 -26.37
C ASP A 266 -4.72 6.20 -26.53
N GLU A 267 -4.85 6.97 -25.46
CA GLU A 267 -4.82 8.43 -25.48
C GLU A 267 -3.40 8.96 -25.42
N PRO A 268 -3.01 9.92 -26.31
CA PRO A 268 -1.71 10.55 -26.25
C PRO A 268 -1.44 11.23 -24.90
N GLN A 269 -0.18 11.18 -24.43
CA GLN A 269 0.26 11.92 -23.24
C GLN A 269 0.29 13.42 -23.58
N PRO A 270 -0.44 14.28 -22.82
CA PRO A 270 -0.33 15.72 -23.00
C PRO A 270 1.08 16.23 -22.69
N ALA A 271 1.56 17.20 -23.48
CA ALA A 271 2.89 17.76 -23.29
C ALA A 271 3.01 18.58 -21.99
N ASP A 272 1.91 19.10 -21.50
CA ASP A 272 1.76 19.89 -20.28
C ASP A 272 1.16 19.11 -19.10
N ALA A 273 1.20 17.75 -19.17
CA ALA A 273 0.69 16.92 -18.10
C ALA A 273 1.39 17.24 -16.77
N PRO A 274 0.64 17.41 -15.68
CA PRO A 274 1.22 17.72 -14.39
C PRO A 274 2.15 16.59 -13.91
N ALA A 275 3.18 16.95 -13.13
CA ALA A 275 4.09 15.98 -12.53
C ALA A 275 4.31 16.31 -11.06
N ASN A 276 3.94 15.38 -10.18
CA ASN A 276 4.06 15.55 -8.73
C ASN A 276 5.38 15.08 -8.13
N LEU A 277 6.39 14.81 -8.94
CA LEU A 277 7.67 14.29 -8.46
C LEU A 277 8.37 15.31 -7.54
N TRP A 278 8.41 16.56 -7.96
CA TRP A 278 9.06 17.66 -7.25
C TRP A 278 8.07 18.48 -6.44
N GLU A 279 7.05 19.00 -7.07
CA GLU A 279 5.99 19.80 -6.46
C GLU A 279 4.68 19.02 -6.37
N PRO A 280 3.86 19.24 -5.31
CA PRO A 280 2.58 18.56 -5.18
C PRO A 280 1.57 19.06 -6.21
N ALA A 281 0.89 18.13 -6.92
CA ALA A 281 -0.19 18.48 -7.85
C ALA A 281 -1.45 19.01 -7.14
N ASP A 282 -1.59 18.72 -5.85
CA ASP A 282 -2.66 19.16 -4.95
C ASP A 282 -2.21 20.27 -3.96
N GLY A 283 -1.21 21.07 -4.35
CA GLY A 283 -0.71 22.23 -3.61
C GLY A 283 -1.70 23.39 -3.58
N PRO A 284 -1.27 24.60 -3.13
CA PRO A 284 -2.15 25.77 -2.97
C PRO A 284 -2.89 26.18 -4.24
N ASP A 285 -2.22 26.08 -5.41
CA ASP A 285 -2.78 26.39 -6.73
C ASP A 285 -3.40 25.17 -7.43
N GLY A 286 -3.33 23.98 -6.82
CA GLY A 286 -3.91 22.74 -7.30
C GLY A 286 -5.36 22.54 -6.89
N HIS A 287 -5.85 21.33 -7.09
CA HIS A 287 -7.18 20.93 -6.65
C HIS A 287 -7.13 19.62 -5.83
N ASP A 288 -8.21 19.32 -5.13
CA ASP A 288 -8.37 18.05 -4.43
C ASP A 288 -8.72 16.95 -5.45
N HIS A 289 -7.87 15.92 -5.51
CA HIS A 289 -8.02 14.80 -6.45
C HIS A 289 -8.81 13.60 -5.87
N GLY A 290 -9.06 13.59 -4.57
CA GLY A 290 -9.79 12.49 -3.93
C GLY A 290 -9.02 11.17 -3.85
N ALA A 291 -9.76 10.10 -3.55
CA ALA A 291 -9.19 8.75 -3.46
C ALA A 291 -9.14 8.01 -4.80
N HIS A 292 -10.13 8.25 -5.67
CA HIS A 292 -10.31 7.53 -6.93
C HIS A 292 -9.59 8.19 -8.10
N GLY A 293 -9.03 7.38 -8.98
CA GLY A 293 -8.57 7.80 -10.30
C GLY A 293 -9.69 7.70 -11.34
N ARG A 294 -9.34 7.85 -12.61
CA ARG A 294 -10.28 7.85 -13.74
C ARG A 294 -10.68 6.47 -14.28
N PHE A 295 -10.40 5.39 -13.54
CA PHE A 295 -10.62 4.02 -14.00
C PHE A 295 -11.74 3.30 -13.25
N ASP A 296 -12.74 4.02 -12.76
CA ASP A 296 -13.87 3.48 -11.99
C ASP A 296 -14.65 2.43 -12.76
N ASP A 297 -14.87 2.66 -14.06
CA ASP A 297 -15.57 1.77 -14.97
C ASP A 297 -14.88 0.41 -15.22
N ARG A 298 -13.57 0.33 -14.94
CA ARG A 298 -12.74 -0.87 -15.15
C ARG A 298 -12.17 -1.44 -13.85
N SER A 299 -12.60 -0.92 -12.71
CA SER A 299 -12.10 -1.31 -11.38
C SER A 299 -13.12 -2.15 -10.62
N THR A 300 -12.62 -3.08 -9.81
CA THR A 300 -13.46 -3.91 -8.95
C THR A 300 -13.37 -3.48 -7.49
N SER A 301 -14.54 -3.47 -6.83
CA SER A 301 -14.67 -3.21 -5.39
C SER A 301 -14.50 -4.47 -4.54
N ASP A 302 -14.38 -5.64 -5.17
CA ASP A 302 -14.33 -6.93 -4.51
C ASP A 302 -13.02 -7.66 -4.73
N SER A 303 -12.57 -8.38 -3.69
CA SER A 303 -11.42 -9.28 -3.77
C SER A 303 -11.72 -10.60 -3.04
N PRO A 304 -12.25 -11.61 -3.75
CA PRO A 304 -12.48 -12.95 -3.17
C PRO A 304 -11.22 -13.55 -2.55
N GLN A 305 -10.05 -13.29 -3.14
CA GLN A 305 -8.76 -13.73 -2.61
C GLN A 305 -8.47 -13.07 -1.24
N LEU A 306 -8.74 -11.77 -1.08
CA LEU A 306 -8.56 -11.07 0.18
C LEU A 306 -9.51 -11.60 1.26
N TRP A 307 -10.76 -11.86 0.88
CA TRP A 307 -11.73 -12.51 1.77
C TRP A 307 -11.23 -13.88 2.24
N ALA A 308 -10.77 -14.73 1.33
CA ALA A 308 -10.22 -16.04 1.64
C ALA A 308 -8.98 -15.96 2.55
N SER A 309 -8.09 -14.98 2.29
CA SER A 309 -6.90 -14.72 3.11
C SER A 309 -7.22 -14.35 4.57
N ARG A 310 -8.35 -13.67 4.80
CA ARG A 310 -8.83 -13.30 6.14
C ARG A 310 -9.55 -14.45 6.86
N HIS A 311 -10.13 -15.39 6.11
CA HIS A 311 -10.93 -16.51 6.62
C HIS A 311 -10.25 -17.87 6.43
N HIS A 312 -8.92 -17.90 6.30
CA HIS A 312 -8.17 -19.15 6.06
C HIS A 312 -8.41 -20.24 7.12
N GLY A 313 -8.67 -19.87 8.38
CA GLY A 313 -9.04 -20.82 9.43
C GLY A 313 -10.37 -21.52 9.16
N LEU A 314 -11.38 -20.78 8.69
CA LEU A 314 -12.67 -21.35 8.30
C LEU A 314 -12.55 -22.25 7.07
N LEU A 315 -11.77 -21.82 6.07
CA LEU A 315 -11.52 -22.62 4.86
C LEU A 315 -10.75 -23.91 5.19
N GLY A 316 -9.78 -23.83 6.09
CA GLY A 316 -9.04 -25.01 6.58
C GLY A 316 -9.94 -25.99 7.32
N ALA A 317 -10.83 -25.49 8.20
CA ALA A 317 -11.79 -26.32 8.91
C ALA A 317 -12.81 -26.97 7.95
N ALA A 318 -13.30 -26.22 6.96
CA ALA A 318 -14.21 -26.76 5.95
C ALA A 318 -13.53 -27.85 5.10
N ALA A 319 -12.29 -27.64 4.66
CA ALA A 319 -11.51 -28.62 3.92
C ALA A 319 -11.24 -29.87 4.75
N ALA A 320 -10.88 -29.72 6.02
CA ALA A 320 -10.69 -30.87 6.93
C ALA A 320 -11.99 -31.66 7.16
N GLY A 321 -13.13 -30.94 7.28
CA GLY A 321 -14.45 -31.55 7.39
C GLY A 321 -14.81 -32.39 6.15
N LEU A 322 -14.56 -31.85 4.94
CA LEU A 322 -14.80 -32.59 3.69
C LEU A 322 -13.92 -33.84 3.56
N VAL A 323 -12.65 -33.77 3.97
CA VAL A 323 -11.76 -34.95 3.99
C VAL A 323 -12.25 -35.99 4.97
N ALA A 324 -12.70 -35.59 6.16
CA ALA A 324 -13.22 -36.49 7.17
C ALA A 324 -14.51 -37.20 6.69
N VAL A 325 -15.44 -36.45 6.06
CA VAL A 325 -16.67 -37.02 5.46
C VAL A 325 -16.34 -37.98 4.32
N GLY A 326 -15.39 -37.60 3.44
CA GLY A 326 -14.94 -38.47 2.35
C GLY A 326 -14.31 -39.79 2.86
N ALA A 327 -13.48 -39.70 3.91
CA ALA A 327 -12.86 -40.88 4.53
C ALA A 327 -13.92 -41.79 5.19
N ALA A 328 -14.92 -41.23 5.89
CA ALA A 328 -16.01 -41.97 6.49
C ALA A 328 -16.88 -42.68 5.44
N ALA A 329 -17.22 -41.99 4.35
CA ALA A 329 -17.99 -42.56 3.24
C ALA A 329 -17.21 -43.66 2.51
N GLY A 330 -15.90 -43.48 2.28
CA GLY A 330 -15.01 -44.50 1.70
C GLY A 330 -14.87 -45.73 2.59
N GLY A 331 -14.75 -45.56 3.91
CA GLY A 331 -14.71 -46.62 4.88
C GLY A 331 -16.01 -47.45 4.92
N ALA A 332 -17.16 -46.75 4.90
CA ALA A 332 -18.48 -47.41 4.86
C ALA A 332 -18.67 -48.23 3.56
N ALA A 333 -18.27 -47.67 2.41
CA ALA A 333 -18.34 -48.38 1.12
C ALA A 333 -17.42 -49.59 1.06
N ALA A 334 -16.24 -49.54 1.69
CA ALA A 334 -15.32 -50.67 1.78
C ALA A 334 -15.85 -51.80 2.68
N LEU A 335 -16.56 -51.48 3.76
CA LEU A 335 -17.23 -52.45 4.64
C LEU A 335 -18.41 -53.15 3.95
N LEU A 336 -19.18 -52.41 3.13
CA LEU A 336 -20.29 -52.99 2.36
C LEU A 336 -19.82 -53.90 1.24
N ARG A 337 -18.64 -53.74 0.67
CA ARG A 337 -18.05 -54.62 -0.35
C ARG A 337 -17.43 -55.89 0.20
N ARG A 338 -17.27 -56.02 1.53
CA ARG A 338 -16.72 -57.21 2.21
C ARG A 338 -17.79 -58.15 2.78
N ARG A 339 -19.07 -57.82 2.59
CA ARG A 339 -20.20 -58.67 2.84
C ARG A 339 -20.78 -59.22 1.51
#